data_0ad6e9d912d012372a01d4839be3e5ff
#
_entry.id   0ad6e9d912d012372a01d4839be3e5ff
#
_cell.length_a   1.000
_cell.length_b   1.000
_cell.length_c   1.000
_cell.angle_alpha   90.00
_cell.angle_beta   90.00
_cell.angle_gamma   90.00
#
_symmetry.space_group_name_H-M   'P 1'
#
loop_
_entity.id
_entity.type
_entity.pdbx_description
1 polymer ?
#
loop_
_entity_poly.entity_id
_entity_poly.type
_entity_poly.pdbx_seq_one_letter_code
_entity_poly.pdbx_strand_id
1 'polypeptide(L)'
;MTTGVRRRMGVEERRQQLIGVALDLFSHRSPDDVSIDEIAAAAGISRPLVYHYFPGKLSLYEAALQRAADDLAGRFVEPREGPPGARLLRVMGRFFDFVDGHGPGFSALMRGGPAVGSSTTNALVDSVRQAAYVQVLMQLGITDPPPRLELVVRSWISLAESTALIWLDGRRIPRAELERQLVHDFAALAAVSAAYDEEMAEIFRAVLADEPADGLFAELITRLIELAPQQA
;
A
#
# COMPACT_ATOMS: atom_id res chain seq x y z
N MET A 1 2.34 -48.21 14.95
CA MET A 1 3.39 -47.41 14.31
C MET A 1 2.88 -46.96 12.95
N THR A 2 2.32 -45.77 12.89
CA THR A 2 1.72 -45.24 11.65
C THR A 2 2.80 -44.41 10.92
N THR A 3 3.39 -44.99 9.89
CA THR A 3 4.34 -44.35 8.99
C THR A 3 3.57 -43.31 8.17
N GLY A 4 3.64 -42.05 8.58
CA GLY A 4 3.10 -40.92 7.81
C GLY A 4 3.82 -40.85 6.46
N VAL A 5 3.10 -41.16 5.38
CA VAL A 5 3.56 -40.96 4.01
C VAL A 5 3.81 -39.43 3.83
N ARG A 6 5.06 -39.04 3.81
CA ARG A 6 5.49 -37.66 3.50
C ARG A 6 5.09 -37.39 2.06
N ARG A 7 3.92 -36.76 1.87
CA ARG A 7 3.41 -36.36 0.54
C ARG A 7 4.49 -35.50 -0.15
N ARG A 8 4.97 -35.98 -1.29
CA ARG A 8 5.98 -35.27 -2.08
C ARG A 8 5.35 -33.98 -2.59
N MET A 9 5.84 -32.86 -2.13
CA MET A 9 5.36 -31.53 -2.52
C MET A 9 5.54 -31.35 -4.03
N GLY A 10 4.52 -30.86 -4.72
CA GLY A 10 4.57 -30.58 -6.16
C GLY A 10 5.58 -29.46 -6.49
N VAL A 11 5.96 -29.37 -7.76
CA VAL A 11 6.93 -28.35 -8.24
C VAL A 11 6.44 -26.93 -7.91
N GLU A 12 5.19 -26.63 -8.25
CA GLU A 12 4.62 -25.31 -7.99
C GLU A 12 4.43 -25.03 -6.48
N GLU A 13 4.00 -26.03 -5.72
CA GLU A 13 3.86 -25.90 -4.27
C GLU A 13 5.20 -25.59 -3.60
N ARG A 14 6.30 -26.18 -4.08
CA ARG A 14 7.64 -25.90 -3.60
C ARG A 14 8.11 -24.50 -4.01
N ARG A 15 7.79 -24.09 -5.23
CA ARG A 15 8.09 -22.75 -5.71
C ARG A 15 7.40 -21.67 -4.86
N GLN A 16 6.11 -21.87 -4.55
CA GLN A 16 5.34 -20.96 -3.69
C GLN A 16 5.84 -20.96 -2.25
N GLN A 17 6.29 -22.09 -1.72
CA GLN A 17 6.93 -22.14 -0.41
C GLN A 17 8.20 -21.28 -0.36
N LEU A 18 9.07 -21.38 -1.39
CA LEU A 18 10.29 -20.56 -1.47
C LEU A 18 9.98 -19.06 -1.55
N ILE A 19 8.99 -18.69 -2.35
CA ILE A 19 8.54 -17.30 -2.43
C ILE A 19 8.06 -16.81 -1.07
N GLY A 20 7.27 -17.62 -0.34
CA GLY A 20 6.77 -17.25 0.98
C GLY A 20 7.89 -17.06 2.01
N VAL A 21 8.86 -17.99 2.07
CA VAL A 21 10.03 -17.90 2.96
C VAL A 21 10.89 -16.67 2.61
N ALA A 22 11.12 -16.43 1.32
CA ALA A 22 11.88 -15.28 0.88
C ALA A 22 11.18 -13.95 1.22
N LEU A 23 9.86 -13.87 1.01
CA LEU A 23 9.06 -12.70 1.36
C LEU A 23 9.15 -12.41 2.86
N ASP A 24 9.03 -13.42 3.71
CA ASP A 24 9.14 -13.25 5.17
C ASP A 24 10.50 -12.67 5.56
N LEU A 25 11.60 -13.21 5.03
CA LEU A 25 12.94 -12.72 5.30
C LEU A 25 13.15 -11.27 4.78
N PHE A 26 12.72 -10.97 3.57
CA PHE A 26 12.84 -9.64 2.96
C PHE A 26 11.90 -8.61 3.61
N SER A 27 10.81 -9.02 4.24
CA SER A 27 9.93 -8.13 5.00
C SER A 27 10.62 -7.57 6.23
N HIS A 28 11.51 -8.33 6.85
CA HIS A 28 12.17 -7.97 8.11
C HIS A 28 13.61 -7.48 7.95
N ARG A 29 14.21 -7.64 6.75
CA ARG A 29 15.60 -7.29 6.49
C ARG A 29 15.76 -6.74 5.08
N SER A 30 16.80 -5.90 4.88
CA SER A 30 17.16 -5.45 3.53
C SER A 30 17.47 -6.65 2.63
N PRO A 31 17.08 -6.61 1.34
CA PRO A 31 17.42 -7.66 0.38
C PRO A 31 18.93 -7.95 0.30
N ASP A 32 19.77 -6.94 0.53
CA ASP A 32 21.22 -7.11 0.50
C ASP A 32 21.74 -7.95 1.68
N ASP A 33 21.06 -7.93 2.81
CA ASP A 33 21.40 -8.64 4.04
C ASP A 33 20.87 -10.08 4.12
N VAL A 34 20.11 -10.52 3.11
CA VAL A 34 19.54 -11.87 3.04
C VAL A 34 20.29 -12.72 2.03
N SER A 35 20.80 -13.88 2.41
CA SER A 35 21.52 -14.82 1.54
C SER A 35 20.63 -15.95 1.03
N ILE A 36 21.02 -16.57 -0.11
CA ILE A 36 20.38 -17.80 -0.62
C ILE A 36 20.53 -18.96 0.37
N ASP A 37 21.63 -19.01 1.13
CA ASP A 37 21.86 -20.06 2.13
C ASP A 37 20.87 -19.95 3.30
N GLU A 38 20.57 -18.73 3.76
CA GLU A 38 19.54 -18.49 4.78
C GLU A 38 18.14 -18.86 4.27
N ILE A 39 17.81 -18.49 3.03
CA ILE A 39 16.52 -18.86 2.43
C ILE A 39 16.40 -20.38 2.31
N ALA A 40 17.45 -21.07 1.87
CA ALA A 40 17.49 -22.53 1.75
C ALA A 40 17.30 -23.19 3.13
N ALA A 41 18.03 -22.71 4.15
CA ALA A 41 17.91 -23.21 5.52
C ALA A 41 16.51 -23.01 6.09
N ALA A 42 15.93 -21.81 5.93
CA ALA A 42 14.58 -21.48 6.38
C ALA A 42 13.50 -22.31 5.65
N ALA A 43 13.70 -22.61 4.36
CA ALA A 43 12.81 -23.47 3.59
C ALA A 43 13.02 -24.97 3.83
N GLY A 44 14.06 -25.36 4.58
CA GLY A 44 14.40 -26.78 4.86
C GLY A 44 14.85 -27.55 3.62
N ILE A 45 15.56 -26.88 2.67
CA ILE A 45 16.06 -27.48 1.43
C ILE A 45 17.53 -27.14 1.21
N SER A 46 18.14 -27.78 0.21
CA SER A 46 19.52 -27.47 -0.16
C SER A 46 19.61 -26.25 -1.09
N ARG A 47 20.74 -25.51 -1.00
CA ARG A 47 21.04 -24.39 -1.90
C ARG A 47 20.92 -24.75 -3.40
N PRO A 48 21.44 -25.90 -3.89
CA PRO A 48 21.23 -26.30 -5.28
C PRO A 48 19.75 -26.43 -5.67
N LEU A 49 18.90 -26.83 -4.74
CA LEU A 49 17.46 -26.95 -5.01
C LEU A 49 16.81 -25.57 -5.11
N VAL A 50 17.27 -24.54 -4.39
CA VAL A 50 16.81 -23.16 -4.59
C VAL A 50 17.14 -22.70 -6.02
N TYR A 51 18.38 -22.93 -6.48
CA TYR A 51 18.80 -22.57 -7.84
C TYR A 51 18.07 -23.34 -8.95
N HIS A 52 17.52 -24.52 -8.64
CA HIS A 52 16.65 -25.24 -9.57
C HIS A 52 15.34 -24.48 -9.86
N TYR A 53 14.80 -23.74 -8.88
CA TYR A 53 13.55 -22.97 -9.02
C TYR A 53 13.77 -21.52 -9.42
N PHE A 54 14.88 -20.93 -8.99
CA PHE A 54 15.21 -19.52 -9.21
C PHE A 54 16.68 -19.38 -9.62
N PRO A 55 16.99 -18.80 -10.79
CA PRO A 55 18.34 -18.71 -11.30
C PRO A 55 19.28 -17.84 -10.44
N GLY A 56 18.74 -17.07 -9.49
CA GLY A 56 19.52 -16.25 -8.57
C GLY A 56 18.67 -15.56 -7.51
N LYS A 57 19.35 -14.85 -6.58
CA LYS A 57 18.69 -14.09 -5.50
C LYS A 57 17.73 -13.02 -6.05
N LEU A 58 18.10 -12.34 -7.13
CA LEU A 58 17.28 -11.30 -7.73
C LEU A 58 15.94 -11.86 -8.24
N SER A 59 15.94 -12.97 -8.97
CA SER A 59 14.70 -13.57 -9.48
C SER A 59 13.77 -14.07 -8.37
N LEU A 60 14.33 -14.54 -7.25
CA LEU A 60 13.54 -14.92 -6.08
C LEU A 60 13.00 -13.67 -5.36
N TYR A 61 13.81 -12.62 -5.26
CA TYR A 61 13.39 -11.33 -4.70
C TYR A 61 12.24 -10.71 -5.52
N GLU A 62 12.36 -10.65 -6.83
CA GLU A 62 11.31 -10.16 -7.73
C GLU A 62 10.01 -10.97 -7.59
N ALA A 63 10.10 -12.29 -7.45
CA ALA A 63 8.93 -13.14 -7.22
C ALA A 63 8.30 -12.90 -5.83
N ALA A 64 9.09 -12.63 -4.81
CA ALA A 64 8.60 -12.25 -3.48
C ALA A 64 7.95 -10.86 -3.50
N LEU A 65 8.54 -9.89 -4.20
CA LEU A 65 7.95 -8.57 -4.41
C LEU A 65 6.63 -8.63 -5.18
N GLN A 66 6.54 -9.43 -6.23
CA GLN A 66 5.29 -9.63 -6.97
C GLN A 66 4.18 -10.10 -6.03
N ARG A 67 4.46 -11.08 -5.18
CA ARG A 67 3.50 -11.57 -4.19
C ARG A 67 3.09 -10.49 -3.19
N ALA A 68 4.04 -9.68 -2.71
CA ALA A 68 3.74 -8.56 -1.82
C ALA A 68 2.90 -7.47 -2.53
N ALA A 69 3.21 -7.18 -3.80
CA ALA A 69 2.46 -6.24 -4.63
C ALA A 69 1.00 -6.71 -4.84
N ASP A 70 0.81 -8.01 -5.13
CA ASP A 70 -0.52 -8.60 -5.30
C ASP A 70 -1.33 -8.54 -3.99
N ASP A 71 -0.69 -8.83 -2.83
CA ASP A 71 -1.32 -8.71 -1.51
C ASP A 71 -1.74 -7.26 -1.22
N LEU A 72 -0.83 -6.31 -1.45
CA LEU A 72 -1.12 -4.89 -1.20
C LEU A 72 -2.21 -4.36 -2.14
N ALA A 73 -2.17 -4.69 -3.42
CA ALA A 73 -3.22 -4.32 -4.37
C ALA A 73 -4.59 -4.88 -3.95
N GLY A 74 -4.63 -6.13 -3.46
CA GLY A 74 -5.84 -6.75 -2.92
C GLY A 74 -6.40 -6.00 -1.69
N ARG A 75 -5.55 -5.39 -0.87
CA ARG A 75 -5.95 -4.63 0.32
C ARG A 75 -6.63 -3.30 0.01
N PHE A 76 -6.49 -2.78 -1.20
CA PHE A 76 -7.18 -1.57 -1.65
C PHE A 76 -8.63 -1.83 -2.06
N VAL A 77 -9.00 -3.08 -2.33
CA VAL A 77 -10.38 -3.43 -2.68
C VAL A 77 -11.29 -3.18 -1.49
N GLU A 78 -12.27 -2.30 -1.68
CA GLU A 78 -13.21 -1.88 -0.63
C GLU A 78 -14.65 -1.95 -1.17
N PRO A 79 -15.58 -2.59 -0.47
CA PRO A 79 -17.00 -2.53 -0.79
C PRO A 79 -17.53 -1.10 -0.73
N ARG A 80 -18.48 -0.76 -1.60
CA ARG A 80 -19.14 0.56 -1.58
C ARG A 80 -20.22 0.65 -0.48
N GLU A 81 -19.83 0.28 0.74
CA GLU A 81 -20.71 0.24 1.90
C GLU A 81 -20.30 1.29 2.95
N GLY A 82 -21.24 2.14 3.31
CA GLY A 82 -21.03 3.23 4.25
C GLY A 82 -20.40 4.48 3.65
N PRO A 83 -20.14 5.49 4.50
CA PRO A 83 -19.66 6.80 4.08
C PRO A 83 -18.29 6.77 3.39
N PRO A 84 -18.02 7.68 2.43
CA PRO A 84 -16.75 7.78 1.72
C PRO A 84 -15.54 7.88 2.65
N GLY A 85 -15.57 8.74 3.64
CA GLY A 85 -14.47 8.90 4.61
C GLY A 85 -14.20 7.64 5.42
N ALA A 86 -15.24 6.94 5.86
CA ALA A 86 -15.10 5.68 6.61
C ALA A 86 -14.51 4.54 5.73
N ARG A 87 -14.92 4.47 4.45
CA ARG A 87 -14.34 3.53 3.48
C ARG A 87 -12.85 3.77 3.29
N LEU A 88 -12.47 5.03 3.07
CA LEU A 88 -11.06 5.40 2.91
C LEU A 88 -10.25 5.10 4.17
N LEU A 89 -10.81 5.35 5.37
CA LEU A 89 -10.14 5.03 6.63
C LEU A 89 -9.86 3.51 6.77
N ARG A 90 -10.81 2.65 6.37
CA ARG A 90 -10.59 1.20 6.37
C ARG A 90 -9.47 0.77 5.41
N VAL A 91 -9.40 1.42 4.24
CA VAL A 91 -8.30 1.18 3.29
C VAL A 91 -6.96 1.63 3.88
N MET A 92 -6.91 2.78 4.54
CA MET A 92 -5.69 3.26 5.22
C MET A 92 -5.25 2.29 6.33
N GLY A 93 -6.18 1.78 7.13
CA GLY A 93 -5.87 0.76 8.13
C GLY A 93 -5.19 -0.46 7.52
N ARG A 94 -5.74 -1.02 6.43
CA ARG A 94 -5.13 -2.17 5.73
C ARG A 94 -3.78 -1.86 5.07
N PHE A 95 -3.62 -0.64 4.55
CA PHE A 95 -2.33 -0.16 4.04
C PHE A 95 -1.27 -0.12 5.15
N PHE A 96 -1.60 0.46 6.30
CA PHE A 96 -0.67 0.51 7.44
C PHE A 96 -0.43 -0.87 8.07
N ASP A 97 -1.39 -1.81 8.03
CA ASP A 97 -1.15 -3.21 8.39
C ASP A 97 -0.06 -3.84 7.52
N PHE A 98 -0.12 -3.57 6.21
CA PHE A 98 0.92 -4.02 5.28
C PHE A 98 2.27 -3.37 5.57
N VAL A 99 2.30 -2.04 5.73
CA VAL A 99 3.53 -1.29 6.03
C VAL A 99 4.17 -1.74 7.34
N ASP A 100 3.38 -2.01 8.37
CA ASP A 100 3.88 -2.47 9.68
C ASP A 100 4.44 -3.91 9.60
N GLY A 101 3.77 -4.78 8.86
CA GLY A 101 4.22 -6.16 8.65
C GLY A 101 5.44 -6.31 7.73
N HIS A 102 5.72 -5.33 6.87
CA HIS A 102 6.77 -5.38 5.85
C HIS A 102 7.76 -4.19 5.95
N GLY A 103 7.84 -3.53 7.10
CA GLY A 103 8.50 -2.23 7.28
C GLY A 103 9.91 -2.11 6.70
N PRO A 104 10.89 -2.98 7.06
CA PRO A 104 12.25 -2.91 6.50
C PRO A 104 12.29 -3.12 4.98
N GLY A 105 11.53 -4.10 4.45
CA GLY A 105 11.41 -4.36 3.02
C GLY A 105 10.76 -3.21 2.27
N PHE A 106 9.67 -2.66 2.81
CA PHE A 106 8.98 -1.49 2.28
C PHE A 106 9.91 -0.26 2.23
N SER A 107 10.63 0.01 3.32
CA SER A 107 11.60 1.11 3.39
C SER A 107 12.74 0.94 2.38
N ALA A 108 13.30 -0.26 2.26
CA ALA A 108 14.36 -0.55 1.28
C ALA A 108 13.85 -0.35 -0.16
N LEU A 109 12.64 -0.82 -0.46
CA LEU A 109 12.02 -0.67 -1.77
C LEU A 109 11.81 0.80 -2.14
N MET A 110 11.22 1.58 -1.24
CA MET A 110 10.84 2.97 -1.50
C MET A 110 12.02 3.95 -1.51
N ARG A 111 13.08 3.68 -0.74
CA ARG A 111 14.29 4.55 -0.70
C ARG A 111 15.29 4.26 -1.80
N GLY A 112 15.11 3.16 -2.52
CA GLY A 112 16.05 2.72 -3.53
C GLY A 112 17.33 2.12 -2.94
N GLY A 113 17.76 1.00 -3.48
CA GLY A 113 19.00 0.33 -3.14
C GLY A 113 19.53 -0.43 -4.36
N PRO A 114 20.78 -0.96 -4.35
CA PRO A 114 21.38 -1.65 -5.51
C PRO A 114 20.56 -2.84 -6.02
N ALA A 115 19.86 -3.55 -5.12
CA ALA A 115 18.95 -4.64 -5.47
C ALA A 115 17.57 -4.16 -5.98
N VAL A 116 17.24 -2.88 -5.78
CA VAL A 116 15.89 -2.32 -5.98
C VAL A 116 15.75 -1.56 -7.31
N GLY A 117 16.86 -1.19 -7.95
CA GLY A 117 16.85 -0.38 -9.18
C GLY A 117 16.57 -1.14 -10.48
N SER A 118 16.04 -2.38 -10.42
CA SER A 118 15.68 -3.10 -11.65
C SER A 118 14.41 -2.49 -12.28
N SER A 119 14.30 -2.54 -13.60
CA SER A 119 13.10 -2.12 -14.33
C SER A 119 11.86 -2.90 -13.87
N THR A 120 12.02 -4.17 -13.50
CA THR A 120 10.97 -5.04 -12.98
C THR A 120 10.45 -4.53 -11.64
N THR A 121 11.34 -4.16 -10.72
CA THR A 121 10.97 -3.64 -9.39
C THR A 121 10.20 -2.33 -9.51
N ASN A 122 10.65 -1.39 -10.35
CA ASN A 122 9.96 -0.14 -10.59
C ASN A 122 8.56 -0.37 -11.20
N ALA A 123 8.45 -1.26 -12.17
CA ALA A 123 7.16 -1.62 -12.77
C ALA A 123 6.17 -2.22 -11.74
N LEU A 124 6.66 -3.01 -10.77
CA LEU A 124 5.83 -3.54 -9.68
C LEU A 124 5.31 -2.44 -8.76
N VAL A 125 6.16 -1.50 -8.37
CA VAL A 125 5.73 -0.33 -7.57
C VAL A 125 4.68 0.48 -8.32
N ASP A 126 4.91 0.76 -9.60
CA ASP A 126 3.97 1.51 -10.44
C ASP A 126 2.64 0.75 -10.62
N SER A 127 2.67 -0.59 -10.70
CA SER A 127 1.45 -1.40 -10.79
C SER A 127 0.60 -1.31 -9.51
N VAL A 128 1.21 -1.26 -8.33
CA VAL A 128 0.52 -1.06 -7.05
C VAL A 128 -0.09 0.34 -6.96
N ARG A 129 0.65 1.38 -7.37
CA ARG A 129 0.15 2.76 -7.45
C ARG A 129 -1.05 2.85 -8.39
N GLN A 130 -0.96 2.18 -9.54
CA GLN A 130 -2.07 2.14 -10.50
C GLN A 130 -3.28 1.39 -9.94
N ALA A 131 -3.09 0.29 -9.20
CA ALA A 131 -4.17 -0.42 -8.53
C ALA A 131 -4.87 0.49 -7.50
N ALA A 132 -4.11 1.20 -6.67
CA ALA A 132 -4.67 2.17 -5.72
C ALA A 132 -5.47 3.28 -6.43
N TYR A 133 -4.91 3.85 -7.49
CA TYR A 133 -5.57 4.87 -8.32
C TYR A 133 -6.91 4.37 -8.88
N VAL A 134 -6.93 3.21 -9.50
CA VAL A 134 -8.14 2.59 -10.07
C VAL A 134 -9.19 2.36 -8.98
N GLN A 135 -8.78 1.88 -7.80
CA GLN A 135 -9.71 1.67 -6.70
C GLN A 135 -10.35 2.97 -6.20
N VAL A 136 -9.60 4.07 -6.10
CA VAL A 136 -10.17 5.39 -5.77
C VAL A 136 -11.21 5.80 -6.80
N LEU A 137 -10.90 5.71 -8.11
CA LEU A 137 -11.86 6.05 -9.16
C LEU A 137 -13.13 5.18 -9.11
N MET A 138 -12.97 3.87 -8.88
CA MET A 138 -14.10 2.95 -8.70
C MET A 138 -14.98 3.37 -7.51
N GLN A 139 -14.37 3.79 -6.40
CA GLN A 139 -15.11 4.28 -5.23
C GLN A 139 -15.89 5.57 -5.50
N LEU A 140 -15.36 6.43 -6.36
CA LEU A 140 -16.02 7.66 -6.82
C LEU A 140 -17.06 7.40 -7.93
N GLY A 141 -17.04 6.23 -8.58
CA GLY A 141 -17.90 5.92 -9.72
C GLY A 141 -17.49 6.65 -11.00
N ILE A 142 -16.21 7.03 -11.13
CA ILE A 142 -15.67 7.81 -12.25
C ILE A 142 -14.86 6.89 -13.16
N THR A 143 -15.22 6.87 -14.44
CA THR A 143 -14.52 6.07 -15.48
C THR A 143 -13.60 6.91 -16.35
N ASP A 144 -13.90 8.19 -16.53
CA ASP A 144 -13.11 9.17 -17.28
C ASP A 144 -12.77 10.33 -16.35
N PRO A 145 -11.67 10.27 -15.60
CA PRO A 145 -11.33 11.27 -14.60
C PRO A 145 -10.80 12.56 -15.24
N PRO A 146 -11.26 13.74 -14.78
CA PRO A 146 -10.67 14.99 -15.22
C PRO A 146 -9.20 15.09 -14.75
N PRO A 147 -8.35 15.84 -15.47
CA PRO A 147 -6.91 15.95 -15.17
C PRO A 147 -6.60 16.39 -13.73
N ARG A 148 -7.46 17.22 -13.14
CA ARG A 148 -7.29 17.66 -11.74
C ARG A 148 -7.58 16.55 -10.73
N LEU A 149 -8.56 15.69 -11.01
CA LEU A 149 -8.82 14.52 -10.15
C LEU A 149 -7.64 13.54 -10.21
N GLU A 150 -7.12 13.30 -11.42
CA GLU A 150 -5.92 12.48 -11.58
C GLU A 150 -4.76 13.03 -10.74
N LEU A 151 -4.50 14.33 -10.81
CA LEU A 151 -3.47 15.00 -10.02
C LEU A 151 -3.69 14.81 -8.52
N VAL A 152 -4.92 15.04 -8.02
CA VAL A 152 -5.27 14.87 -6.60
C VAL A 152 -4.99 13.45 -6.13
N VAL A 153 -5.51 12.44 -6.85
CA VAL A 153 -5.38 11.05 -6.43
C VAL A 153 -3.93 10.59 -6.45
N ARG A 154 -3.18 10.89 -7.51
CA ARG A 154 -1.77 10.47 -7.63
C ARG A 154 -0.88 11.18 -6.59
N SER A 155 -1.11 12.47 -6.35
CA SER A 155 -0.38 13.22 -5.32
C SER A 155 -0.66 12.67 -3.92
N TRP A 156 -1.93 12.33 -3.64
CA TRP A 156 -2.30 11.76 -2.36
C TRP A 156 -1.71 10.34 -2.15
N ILE A 157 -1.66 9.48 -3.17
CA ILE A 157 -0.98 8.18 -3.09
C ILE A 157 0.49 8.38 -2.71
N SER A 158 1.19 9.32 -3.36
CA SER A 158 2.58 9.62 -3.04
C SER A 158 2.74 10.19 -1.62
N LEU A 159 1.79 11.00 -1.15
CA LEU A 159 1.75 11.49 0.22
C LEU A 159 1.60 10.34 1.22
N ALA A 160 0.71 9.38 0.97
CA ALA A 160 0.51 8.21 1.83
C ALA A 160 1.78 7.34 1.93
N GLU A 161 2.46 7.09 0.79
CA GLU A 161 3.74 6.37 0.75
C GLU A 161 4.82 7.10 1.58
N SER A 162 4.96 8.41 1.39
CA SER A 162 5.96 9.22 2.11
C SER A 162 5.66 9.28 3.61
N THR A 163 4.38 9.43 3.98
CA THR A 163 3.93 9.43 5.38
C THR A 163 4.24 8.10 6.06
N ALA A 164 4.01 6.97 5.36
CA ALA A 164 4.33 5.64 5.86
C ALA A 164 5.84 5.46 6.11
N LEU A 165 6.69 5.95 5.19
CA LEU A 165 8.15 5.93 5.36
C LEU A 165 8.62 6.75 6.56
N ILE A 166 8.10 7.97 6.71
CA ILE A 166 8.43 8.86 7.84
C ILE A 166 7.97 8.23 9.15
N TRP A 167 6.79 7.62 9.15
CA TRP A 167 6.27 6.96 10.34
C TRP A 167 7.13 5.76 10.76
N LEU A 168 7.59 4.93 9.82
CA LEU A 168 8.46 3.79 10.11
C LEU A 168 9.77 4.20 10.79
N ASP A 169 10.31 5.38 10.48
CA ASP A 169 11.59 5.86 11.04
C ASP A 169 11.54 6.19 12.54
N GLY A 170 10.40 6.45 13.12
CA GLY A 170 10.35 6.84 14.51
C GLY A 170 9.05 6.59 15.26
N ARG A 171 7.98 6.26 14.53
CA ARG A 171 6.63 5.98 15.07
C ARG A 171 6.17 7.01 16.12
N ARG A 172 6.51 8.29 15.89
CA ARG A 172 6.29 9.39 16.85
C ARG A 172 4.83 9.79 16.97
N ILE A 173 4.03 9.55 15.93
CA ILE A 173 2.60 9.83 15.89
C ILE A 173 1.87 8.48 15.96
N PRO A 174 0.80 8.35 16.77
CA PRO A 174 0.00 7.14 16.81
C PRO A 174 -0.56 6.79 15.42
N ARG A 175 -0.50 5.52 15.03
CA ARG A 175 -0.91 5.04 13.72
C ARG A 175 -2.33 5.45 13.36
N ALA A 176 -3.29 5.27 14.29
CA ALA A 176 -4.69 5.62 14.07
C ALA A 176 -4.92 7.11 13.80
N GLU A 177 -4.03 7.97 14.31
CA GLU A 177 -4.05 9.41 14.04
C GLU A 177 -3.57 9.71 12.61
N LEU A 178 -2.50 9.06 12.16
CA LEU A 178 -2.01 9.19 10.78
C LEU A 178 -2.99 8.65 9.74
N GLU A 179 -3.62 7.51 10.02
CA GLU A 179 -4.66 6.95 9.15
C GLU A 179 -5.80 7.96 8.95
N ARG A 180 -6.27 8.58 10.02
CA ARG A 180 -7.30 9.63 9.98
C ARG A 180 -6.81 10.87 9.27
N GLN A 181 -5.59 11.32 9.56
CA GLN A 181 -4.99 12.48 8.90
C GLN A 181 -4.93 12.28 7.38
N LEU A 182 -4.50 11.13 6.89
CA LEU A 182 -4.47 10.86 5.44
C LEU A 182 -5.85 10.90 4.78
N VAL A 183 -6.91 10.53 5.50
CA VAL A 183 -8.29 10.72 5.01
C VAL A 183 -8.64 12.21 4.90
N HIS A 184 -8.27 13.01 5.88
CA HIS A 184 -8.45 14.46 5.86
C HIS A 184 -7.58 15.13 4.77
N ASP A 185 -6.34 14.67 4.57
CA ASP A 185 -5.45 15.18 3.53
C ASP A 185 -6.04 14.95 2.12
N PHE A 186 -6.68 13.80 1.87
CA PHE A 186 -7.39 13.56 0.62
C PHE A 186 -8.53 14.55 0.40
N ALA A 187 -9.36 14.77 1.41
CA ALA A 187 -10.46 15.72 1.34
C ALA A 187 -9.95 17.17 1.14
N ALA A 188 -8.86 17.54 1.81
CA ALA A 188 -8.25 18.87 1.67
C ALA A 188 -7.69 19.10 0.25
N LEU A 189 -6.97 18.12 -0.31
CA LEU A 189 -6.47 18.21 -1.70
C LEU A 189 -7.61 18.31 -2.71
N ALA A 190 -8.69 17.54 -2.52
CA ALA A 190 -9.87 17.62 -3.36
C ALA A 190 -10.59 18.97 -3.22
N ALA A 191 -10.76 19.50 -2.01
CA ALA A 191 -11.37 20.79 -1.74
C ALA A 191 -10.58 21.95 -2.37
N VAL A 192 -9.26 21.94 -2.25
CA VAL A 192 -8.39 22.93 -2.91
C VAL A 192 -8.56 22.89 -4.42
N SER A 193 -8.56 21.70 -5.02
CA SER A 193 -8.77 21.58 -6.48
C SER A 193 -10.17 22.02 -6.90
N ALA A 194 -11.19 21.73 -6.10
CA ALA A 194 -12.57 22.16 -6.32
C ALA A 194 -12.73 23.70 -6.29
N ALA A 195 -11.90 24.40 -5.52
CA ALA A 195 -11.91 25.87 -5.49
C ALA A 195 -11.42 26.54 -6.79
N TYR A 196 -10.73 25.79 -7.66
CA TYR A 196 -10.16 26.28 -8.92
C TYR A 196 -10.82 25.68 -10.17
N ASP A 197 -11.76 24.74 -10.02
CA ASP A 197 -12.30 23.97 -11.15
C ASP A 197 -13.71 23.48 -10.84
N GLU A 198 -14.67 23.83 -11.70
CA GLU A 198 -16.08 23.53 -11.46
C GLU A 198 -16.38 22.03 -11.57
N GLU A 199 -15.74 21.32 -12.49
CA GLU A 199 -15.92 19.87 -12.61
C GLU A 199 -15.46 19.14 -11.34
N MET A 200 -14.32 19.55 -10.78
CA MET A 200 -13.86 19.08 -9.47
C MET A 200 -14.81 19.47 -8.34
N ALA A 201 -15.41 20.66 -8.40
CA ALA A 201 -16.38 21.10 -7.41
C ALA A 201 -17.65 20.24 -7.44
N GLU A 202 -18.13 19.85 -8.61
CA GLU A 202 -19.27 18.94 -8.75
C GLU A 202 -18.96 17.56 -8.17
N ILE A 203 -17.80 16.98 -8.49
CA ILE A 203 -17.34 15.70 -7.93
C ILE A 203 -17.25 15.79 -6.41
N PHE A 204 -16.63 16.85 -5.89
CA PHE A 204 -16.44 16.98 -4.44
C PHE A 204 -17.79 17.17 -3.70
N ARG A 205 -18.72 17.95 -4.25
CA ARG A 205 -20.09 18.09 -3.70
C ARG A 205 -20.82 16.75 -3.67
N ALA A 206 -20.70 15.93 -4.73
CA ALA A 206 -21.31 14.61 -4.77
C ALA A 206 -20.75 13.67 -3.69
N VAL A 207 -19.44 13.69 -3.48
CA VAL A 207 -18.79 12.91 -2.40
C VAL A 207 -19.25 13.38 -1.02
N LEU A 208 -19.36 14.71 -0.82
CA LEU A 208 -19.83 15.28 0.47
C LEU A 208 -21.30 14.97 0.74
N ALA A 209 -22.14 14.84 -0.30
CA ALA A 209 -23.54 14.48 -0.16
C ALA A 209 -23.74 13.05 0.40
N ASP A 210 -22.79 12.17 0.16
CA ASP A 210 -22.78 10.79 0.69
C ASP A 210 -22.10 10.69 2.08
N GLU A 211 -21.54 11.77 2.60
CA GLU A 211 -20.87 11.81 3.90
C GLU A 211 -21.85 12.34 4.97
N PRO A 212 -21.98 11.67 6.13
CA PRO A 212 -22.81 12.16 7.22
C PRO A 212 -22.23 13.42 7.85
N ALA A 213 -23.10 14.22 8.50
CA ALA A 213 -22.71 15.47 9.14
C ALA A 213 -21.67 15.32 10.26
N ASP A 214 -21.57 14.14 10.87
CA ASP A 214 -20.57 13.75 11.87
C ASP A 214 -19.45 12.87 11.28
N GLY A 215 -19.36 12.77 9.94
CA GLY A 215 -18.35 12.00 9.24
C GLY A 215 -16.97 12.66 9.21
N LEU A 216 -15.97 11.92 8.76
CA LEU A 216 -14.55 12.37 8.77
C LEU A 216 -14.32 13.64 7.96
N PHE A 217 -15.00 13.82 6.83
CA PHE A 217 -14.84 15.04 6.04
C PHE A 217 -15.50 16.25 6.72
N ALA A 218 -16.64 16.06 7.38
CA ALA A 218 -17.28 17.11 8.19
C ALA A 218 -16.43 17.46 9.43
N GLU A 219 -15.81 16.49 10.07
CA GLU A 219 -14.85 16.70 11.17
C GLU A 219 -13.70 17.64 10.72
N LEU A 220 -13.12 17.42 9.54
CA LEU A 220 -12.08 18.30 9.00
C LEU A 220 -12.57 19.74 8.86
N ILE A 221 -13.75 19.95 8.27
CA ILE A 221 -14.32 21.29 8.07
C ILE A 221 -14.51 21.99 9.42
N THR A 222 -15.04 21.30 10.42
CA THR A 222 -15.24 21.84 11.78
C THR A 222 -13.91 22.27 12.38
N ARG A 223 -12.88 21.43 12.33
CA ARG A 223 -11.53 21.76 12.83
C ARG A 223 -10.91 22.95 12.13
N LEU A 224 -11.09 23.08 10.80
CA LEU A 224 -10.58 24.23 10.05
C LEU A 224 -11.29 25.53 10.40
N ILE A 225 -12.60 25.47 10.65
CA ILE A 225 -13.37 26.65 11.11
C ILE A 225 -12.90 27.10 12.49
N GLU A 226 -12.63 26.16 13.41
CA GLU A 226 -12.09 26.48 14.75
C GLU A 226 -10.70 27.15 14.70
N LEU A 227 -9.90 26.88 13.65
CA LEU A 227 -8.61 27.53 13.45
C LEU A 227 -8.70 28.92 12.83
N ALA A 228 -9.87 29.28 12.27
CA ALA A 228 -10.04 30.62 11.71
C ALA A 228 -10.04 31.68 12.82
N PRO A 229 -9.37 32.81 12.65
CA PRO A 229 -9.36 33.87 13.64
C PRO A 229 -10.82 34.35 13.85
N GLN A 230 -11.29 34.33 15.10
CA GLN A 230 -12.57 34.93 15.45
C GLN A 230 -12.47 36.42 15.19
N GLN A 231 -13.25 36.91 14.25
CA GLN A 231 -13.34 38.36 14.02
C GLN A 231 -13.99 38.98 15.27
N ALA A 232 -13.19 39.76 15.99
CA ALA A 232 -13.62 40.54 17.15
C ALA A 232 -14.46 41.76 16.73
#